data_20c71e35082280607c962abb61f39025
#
_entry.id   20c71e35082280607c962abb61f39025
#
_cell.length_a   1.000
_cell.length_b   1.000
_cell.length_c   1.000
_cell.angle_alpha   90.00
_cell.angle_beta   90.00
_cell.angle_gamma   90.00
#
_symmetry.space_group_name_H-M   'P 1'
#
loop_
_entity.id
_entity.type
_entity.pdbx_description
1 polymer ?
#
loop_
_entity_poly.entity_id
_entity_poly.type
_entity_poly.pdbx_seq_one_letter_code
_entity_poly.pdbx_strand_id
1 'polypeptide(L)'
;MLLATKKTGKNIQSLYFNEMKKIIIFFILFLFSSFSFALDEKPGRFFEDQPDVTDEPQVHFIYLLNKDSEDREWDINGKMEKELLEANEKMLEMTKGNQKFRYDLREDGKMDISFVRLDKQYKGNYNMEYPDAYLTKLGFNNPNKLYFSWVDVGHRDGGQGAGHHGYIFLKSKYNTNKNKRILITLHELMHVNGFAWPCTKGAKKSHKTGTIIGGPDGGDKYNLGSSLYNLKDPTCPDFKDSVFLEPTSSTPFNPVYLKCAMAAEVGRGISPDSNYQWRDRYSHKKLKKIKKKRIWCT
;
A
#
# COMPACT_ATOMS: atom_id res chain seq x y z
N MET A 1 41.75 65.60 -24.04
CA MET A 1 40.39 65.09 -23.75
C MET A 1 40.19 63.70 -24.31
N LEU A 2 40.96 62.71 -23.84
CA LEU A 2 40.94 61.33 -24.40
C LEU A 2 41.32 60.25 -23.36
N LEU A 3 40.88 60.39 -22.09
CA LEU A 3 41.20 59.39 -21.05
C LEU A 3 39.97 58.87 -20.28
N ALA A 4 38.73 59.19 -20.68
CA ALA A 4 37.50 58.79 -19.92
C ALA A 4 36.79 57.56 -20.50
N THR A 5 37.08 57.08 -21.69
CA THR A 5 36.32 56.02 -22.39
C THR A 5 36.79 54.59 -22.14
N LYS A 6 37.98 54.37 -21.55
CA LYS A 6 38.56 53.03 -21.39
C LYS A 6 38.11 52.32 -20.09
N LYS A 7 37.55 53.05 -19.12
CA LYS A 7 37.16 52.49 -17.80
C LYS A 7 35.73 51.89 -17.78
N THR A 8 34.86 52.37 -18.67
CA THR A 8 33.46 51.90 -18.76
C THR A 8 33.35 50.55 -19.47
N GLY A 9 34.19 50.26 -20.45
CA GLY A 9 34.16 49.00 -21.21
C GLY A 9 34.55 47.77 -20.38
N LYS A 10 35.47 47.89 -19.42
CA LYS A 10 35.88 46.76 -18.54
C LYS A 10 34.80 46.38 -17.54
N ASN A 11 34.01 47.32 -17.05
CA ASN A 11 32.90 47.01 -16.12
C ASN A 11 31.74 46.32 -16.81
N ILE A 12 31.44 46.65 -18.03
CA ILE A 12 30.37 46.05 -18.82
C ILE A 12 30.72 44.58 -19.17
N GLN A 13 31.94 44.30 -19.61
CA GLN A 13 32.39 42.93 -19.89
C GLN A 13 32.41 42.04 -18.65
N SER A 14 32.79 42.55 -17.49
CA SER A 14 32.77 41.82 -16.21
C SER A 14 31.34 41.48 -15.76
N LEU A 15 30.39 42.39 -15.96
CA LEU A 15 28.96 42.16 -15.67
C LEU A 15 28.37 41.06 -16.59
N TYR A 16 28.61 41.15 -17.90
CA TYR A 16 28.16 40.09 -18.85
C TYR A 16 28.74 38.73 -18.52
N PHE A 17 30.01 38.66 -18.15
CA PHE A 17 30.68 37.42 -17.80
C PHE A 17 30.12 36.78 -16.52
N ASN A 18 29.74 37.59 -15.54
CA ASN A 18 29.12 37.11 -14.30
C ASN A 18 27.68 36.64 -14.52
N GLU A 19 26.87 37.30 -15.33
CA GLU A 19 25.54 36.85 -15.69
C GLU A 19 25.55 35.59 -16.55
N MET A 20 26.46 35.45 -17.48
CA MET A 20 26.67 34.21 -18.25
C MET A 20 27.05 33.04 -17.35
N LYS A 21 27.92 33.25 -16.36
CA LYS A 21 28.24 32.20 -15.37
C LYS A 21 27.01 31.72 -14.57
N LYS A 22 26.14 32.63 -14.13
CA LYS A 22 24.90 32.29 -13.44
C LYS A 22 23.96 31.48 -14.32
N ILE A 23 23.82 31.85 -15.59
CA ILE A 23 23.00 31.13 -16.57
C ILE A 23 23.57 29.71 -16.81
N ILE A 24 24.86 29.56 -16.97
CA ILE A 24 25.53 28.27 -17.16
C ILE A 24 25.36 27.38 -15.91
N ILE A 25 25.53 27.93 -14.70
CA ILE A 25 25.33 27.20 -13.45
C ILE A 25 23.88 26.76 -13.32
N PHE A 26 22.91 27.62 -13.65
CA PHE A 26 21.50 27.30 -13.64
C PHE A 26 21.16 26.17 -14.63
N PHE A 27 21.70 26.21 -15.85
CA PHE A 27 21.57 25.16 -16.87
C PHE A 27 22.19 23.83 -16.42
N ILE A 28 23.36 23.86 -15.79
CA ILE A 28 24.03 22.69 -15.27
C ILE A 28 23.19 22.08 -14.13
N LEU A 29 22.68 22.89 -13.18
CA LEU A 29 21.81 22.44 -12.11
C LEU A 29 20.48 21.85 -12.63
N PHE A 30 19.92 22.43 -13.69
CA PHE A 30 18.71 21.93 -14.35
C PHE A 30 18.94 20.60 -15.05
N LEU A 31 20.07 20.40 -15.70
CA LEU A 31 20.48 19.14 -16.33
C LEU A 31 20.70 18.03 -15.28
N PHE A 32 21.26 18.33 -14.12
CA PHE A 32 21.46 17.36 -13.05
C PHE A 32 20.15 16.97 -12.34
N SER A 33 19.15 17.85 -12.25
CA SER A 33 17.84 17.51 -11.67
C SER A 33 17.03 16.53 -12.53
N SER A 34 17.28 16.49 -13.83
CA SER A 34 16.62 15.57 -14.77
C SER A 34 17.19 14.15 -14.76
N PHE A 35 18.42 13.95 -14.29
CA PHE A 35 19.11 12.66 -14.36
C PHE A 35 18.58 11.63 -13.36
N SER A 36 17.95 12.06 -12.25
CA SER A 36 17.43 11.11 -11.24
C SER A 36 16.18 10.38 -11.70
N PHE A 37 15.38 10.95 -12.59
CA PHE A 37 14.18 10.31 -13.14
C PHE A 37 14.51 9.30 -14.26
N ALA A 38 15.54 9.58 -15.07
CA ALA A 38 15.90 8.73 -16.21
C ALA A 38 16.42 7.33 -15.84
N LEU A 39 16.90 7.12 -14.61
CA LEU A 39 17.41 5.81 -14.16
C LEU A 39 16.29 4.80 -13.86
N ASP A 40 15.09 5.28 -13.51
CA ASP A 40 13.96 4.41 -13.17
C ASP A 40 13.00 4.23 -14.36
N GLU A 41 13.09 5.05 -15.41
CA GLU A 41 12.30 4.92 -16.63
C GLU A 41 12.72 3.68 -17.43
N LYS A 42 11.84 2.68 -17.46
CA LYS A 42 12.05 1.43 -18.19
C LYS A 42 10.78 1.07 -18.98
N PRO A 43 10.91 0.46 -20.15
CA PRO A 43 9.76 0.05 -20.94
C PRO A 43 8.78 -0.84 -20.13
N GLY A 44 7.51 -0.47 -20.15
CA GLY A 44 6.45 -1.20 -19.46
C GLY A 44 6.30 -0.88 -17.97
N ARG A 45 7.05 0.09 -17.44
CA ARG A 45 6.93 0.57 -16.06
C ARG A 45 5.93 1.71 -15.94
N PHE A 46 5.11 1.67 -14.90
CA PHE A 46 4.14 2.69 -14.55
C PHE A 46 4.49 3.32 -13.21
N PHE A 47 4.45 4.65 -13.11
CA PHE A 47 4.79 5.41 -11.91
C PHE A 47 3.57 5.88 -11.14
N GLU A 48 2.40 5.64 -11.68
CA GLU A 48 1.11 6.02 -11.12
C GLU A 48 0.08 4.93 -11.40
N ASP A 49 -1.02 4.98 -10.66
CA ASP A 49 -2.18 4.12 -10.79
C ASP A 49 -2.81 4.34 -12.17
N GLN A 50 -2.95 3.29 -12.98
CA GLN A 50 -3.50 3.37 -14.32
C GLN A 50 -5.04 3.44 -14.27
N PRO A 51 -5.72 3.87 -15.36
CA PRO A 51 -7.17 3.89 -15.39
C PRO A 51 -7.79 2.52 -15.08
N ASP A 52 -8.77 2.54 -14.18
CA ASP A 52 -9.47 1.34 -13.73
C ASP A 52 -10.33 0.73 -14.84
N VAL A 53 -10.29 -0.59 -15.00
CA VAL A 53 -11.18 -1.34 -15.91
C VAL A 53 -12.55 -1.64 -15.28
N THR A 54 -12.73 -1.35 -14.01
CA THR A 54 -13.98 -1.51 -13.26
C THR A 54 -14.07 -0.49 -12.12
N ASP A 55 -15.30 -0.08 -11.78
CA ASP A 55 -15.58 0.79 -10.64
C ASP A 55 -15.63 0.02 -9.29
N GLU A 56 -15.46 -1.30 -9.32
CA GLU A 56 -15.49 -2.14 -8.12
C GLU A 56 -14.21 -1.94 -7.28
N PRO A 57 -14.29 -2.01 -5.95
CA PRO A 57 -13.12 -1.93 -5.09
C PRO A 57 -12.06 -3.00 -5.38
N GLN A 58 -10.79 -2.59 -5.46
CA GLN A 58 -9.67 -3.40 -5.94
C GLN A 58 -8.45 -3.32 -5.01
N VAL A 59 -7.57 -4.31 -5.13
CA VAL A 59 -6.24 -4.29 -4.52
C VAL A 59 -5.22 -3.88 -5.57
N HIS A 60 -4.63 -2.69 -5.39
CA HIS A 60 -3.57 -2.17 -6.23
C HIS A 60 -2.20 -2.49 -5.64
N PHE A 61 -1.25 -2.89 -6.47
CA PHE A 61 0.09 -3.29 -6.02
C PHE A 61 1.15 -2.27 -6.39
N ILE A 62 2.14 -2.10 -5.48
CA ILE A 62 3.23 -1.15 -5.66
C ILE A 62 4.57 -1.87 -5.42
N TYR A 63 5.48 -1.80 -6.39
CA TYR A 63 6.87 -2.15 -6.18
C TYR A 63 7.60 -0.91 -5.64
N LEU A 64 7.85 -0.90 -4.32
CA LEU A 64 8.37 0.24 -3.58
C LEU A 64 9.85 0.08 -3.25
N LEU A 65 10.69 0.85 -3.90
CA LEU A 65 12.11 0.87 -3.61
C LEU A 65 12.48 1.94 -2.59
N ASN A 66 13.42 1.61 -1.73
CA ASN A 66 14.10 2.62 -0.93
C ASN A 66 14.96 3.53 -1.83
N LYS A 67 15.30 4.73 -1.37
CA LYS A 67 16.05 5.71 -2.15
C LYS A 67 17.27 5.12 -2.87
N ASP A 68 18.09 4.36 -2.14
CA ASP A 68 19.35 3.82 -2.63
C ASP A 68 19.30 2.31 -2.91
N SER A 69 18.09 1.72 -3.00
CA SER A 69 17.93 0.28 -3.29
C SER A 69 18.20 -0.02 -4.76
N GLU A 70 18.85 -1.15 -4.99
CA GLU A 70 18.98 -1.75 -6.31
C GLU A 70 17.60 -2.07 -6.88
N ASP A 71 17.38 -1.70 -8.13
CA ASP A 71 16.17 -2.02 -8.87
C ASP A 71 16.29 -3.40 -9.52
N ARG A 72 15.52 -4.34 -8.99
CA ARG A 72 15.43 -5.72 -9.50
C ARG A 72 14.34 -5.92 -10.55
N GLU A 73 13.67 -4.84 -10.96
CA GLU A 73 12.64 -4.81 -12.02
C GLU A 73 11.46 -5.77 -11.78
N TRP A 74 11.11 -6.04 -10.52
CA TRP A 74 10.08 -7.04 -10.21
C TRP A 74 8.68 -6.64 -10.65
N ASP A 75 8.44 -5.36 -10.85
CA ASP A 75 7.21 -4.78 -11.41
C ASP A 75 7.03 -5.08 -12.91
N ILE A 76 8.13 -5.19 -13.67
CA ILE A 76 8.09 -5.33 -15.13
C ILE A 76 8.65 -6.65 -15.67
N ASN A 77 9.41 -7.42 -14.87
CA ASN A 77 9.97 -8.71 -15.30
C ASN A 77 9.03 -9.90 -15.05
N GLY A 78 7.79 -9.66 -14.65
CA GLY A 78 6.76 -10.65 -14.38
C GLY A 78 6.91 -11.41 -13.06
N LYS A 79 7.95 -11.12 -12.27
CA LYS A 79 8.20 -11.85 -11.02
C LYS A 79 7.14 -11.53 -9.96
N MET A 80 6.85 -10.26 -9.73
CA MET A 80 5.86 -9.84 -8.75
C MET A 80 4.47 -10.28 -9.17
N GLU A 81 4.07 -10.03 -10.41
CA GLU A 81 2.80 -10.47 -10.98
C GLU A 81 2.57 -11.97 -10.76
N LYS A 82 3.55 -12.80 -11.16
CA LYS A 82 3.45 -14.26 -11.01
C LYS A 82 3.23 -14.71 -9.56
N GLU A 83 3.98 -14.13 -8.61
CA GLU A 83 3.86 -14.50 -7.20
C GLU A 83 2.54 -13.99 -6.59
N LEU A 84 2.03 -12.85 -7.04
CA LEU A 84 0.72 -12.31 -6.62
C LEU A 84 -0.44 -13.14 -7.18
N LEU A 85 -0.38 -13.57 -8.44
CA LEU A 85 -1.39 -14.47 -9.00
C LEU A 85 -1.41 -15.80 -8.24
N GLU A 86 -0.24 -16.36 -7.90
CA GLU A 86 -0.16 -17.58 -7.07
C GLU A 86 -0.72 -17.34 -5.65
N ALA A 87 -0.50 -16.15 -5.07
CA ALA A 87 -1.14 -15.77 -3.81
C ALA A 87 -2.67 -15.77 -3.92
N ASN A 88 -3.20 -15.27 -5.02
CA ASN A 88 -4.65 -15.23 -5.24
C ASN A 88 -5.25 -16.62 -5.47
N GLU A 89 -4.52 -17.54 -6.12
CA GLU A 89 -4.92 -18.96 -6.20
C GLU A 89 -4.94 -19.61 -4.81
N LYS A 90 -3.96 -19.32 -3.93
CA LYS A 90 -4.00 -19.77 -2.53
C LYS A 90 -5.18 -19.19 -1.76
N MET A 91 -5.57 -17.95 -2.05
CA MET A 91 -6.78 -17.37 -1.47
C MET A 91 -8.03 -18.12 -1.92
N LEU A 92 -8.15 -18.44 -3.20
CA LEU A 92 -9.25 -19.22 -3.75
C LEU A 92 -9.32 -20.63 -3.12
N GLU A 93 -8.18 -21.31 -2.94
CA GLU A 93 -8.11 -22.57 -2.20
C GLU A 93 -8.61 -22.43 -0.75
N MET A 94 -8.18 -21.38 -0.02
CA MET A 94 -8.59 -21.13 1.36
C MET A 94 -10.09 -20.87 1.50
N THR A 95 -10.71 -20.27 0.50
CA THR A 95 -12.17 -20.04 0.43
C THR A 95 -12.93 -21.22 -0.17
N LYS A 96 -12.27 -22.35 -0.46
CA LYS A 96 -12.85 -23.54 -1.10
C LYS A 96 -13.47 -23.25 -2.46
N GLY A 97 -12.80 -22.44 -3.27
CA GLY A 97 -13.22 -22.05 -4.61
C GLY A 97 -14.32 -20.98 -4.66
N ASN A 98 -14.65 -20.32 -3.54
CA ASN A 98 -15.76 -19.36 -3.53
C ASN A 98 -15.33 -17.94 -3.89
N GLN A 99 -14.19 -17.47 -3.41
CA GLN A 99 -13.76 -16.08 -3.56
C GLN A 99 -12.24 -15.95 -3.58
N LYS A 100 -11.77 -14.94 -4.29
CA LYS A 100 -10.38 -14.47 -4.29
C LYS A 100 -10.34 -12.95 -4.16
N PHE A 101 -9.19 -12.34 -4.01
CA PHE A 101 -9.06 -10.88 -4.07
C PHE A 101 -9.33 -10.37 -5.48
N ARG A 102 -10.04 -9.26 -5.60
CA ARG A 102 -10.12 -8.51 -6.86
C ARG A 102 -8.87 -7.67 -6.99
N TYR A 103 -7.97 -8.10 -7.85
CA TYR A 103 -6.76 -7.36 -8.16
C TYR A 103 -7.03 -6.30 -9.20
N ASP A 104 -6.33 -5.18 -9.07
CA ASP A 104 -6.36 -4.09 -10.03
C ASP A 104 -5.70 -4.51 -11.34
N LEU A 105 -6.42 -4.35 -12.44
CA LEU A 105 -5.99 -4.76 -13.78
C LEU A 105 -6.01 -3.56 -14.72
N ARG A 106 -5.09 -3.54 -15.66
CA ARG A 106 -5.07 -2.62 -16.78
C ARG A 106 -5.97 -3.12 -17.92
N GLU A 107 -6.22 -2.26 -18.89
CA GLU A 107 -7.02 -2.61 -20.09
C GLU A 107 -6.47 -3.81 -20.88
N ASP A 108 -5.16 -4.08 -20.81
CA ASP A 108 -4.53 -5.26 -21.45
C ASP A 108 -4.72 -6.56 -20.65
N GLY A 109 -5.45 -6.52 -19.54
CA GLY A 109 -5.74 -7.65 -18.66
C GLY A 109 -4.61 -8.07 -17.74
N LYS A 110 -3.47 -7.36 -17.76
CA LYS A 110 -2.37 -7.60 -16.82
C LYS A 110 -2.61 -6.85 -15.51
N MET A 111 -1.95 -7.29 -14.45
CA MET A 111 -2.01 -6.57 -13.19
C MET A 111 -1.47 -5.15 -13.33
N ASP A 112 -2.16 -4.19 -12.73
CA ASP A 112 -1.60 -2.84 -12.55
C ASP A 112 -0.66 -2.85 -11.35
N ILE A 113 0.63 -2.72 -11.65
CA ILE A 113 1.71 -2.66 -10.64
C ILE A 113 2.46 -1.36 -10.84
N SER A 114 2.30 -0.44 -9.90
CA SER A 114 3.04 0.82 -9.93
C SER A 114 4.44 0.68 -9.34
N PHE A 115 5.39 1.42 -9.90
CA PHE A 115 6.73 1.56 -9.37
C PHE A 115 6.86 2.87 -8.60
N VAL A 116 7.41 2.80 -7.39
CA VAL A 116 7.71 3.99 -6.60
C VAL A 116 9.11 3.87 -5.99
N ARG A 117 9.92 4.92 -6.11
CA ARG A 117 11.17 5.07 -5.35
C ARG A 117 11.00 6.17 -4.31
N LEU A 118 11.29 5.86 -3.06
CA LEU A 118 11.24 6.84 -1.96
C LEU A 118 12.31 7.93 -2.16
N ASP A 119 11.97 9.17 -1.88
CA ASP A 119 12.89 10.33 -1.95
C ASP A 119 13.89 10.36 -0.79
N LYS A 120 13.61 9.64 0.29
CA LYS A 120 14.44 9.50 1.49
C LYS A 120 14.68 8.04 1.83
N GLN A 121 15.80 7.79 2.53
CA GLN A 121 16.10 6.46 3.05
C GLN A 121 15.14 6.09 4.19
N TYR A 122 14.33 5.04 3.98
CA TYR A 122 13.49 4.44 4.99
C TYR A 122 14.26 3.31 5.70
N LYS A 123 14.32 3.34 7.02
CA LYS A 123 15.12 2.41 7.83
C LYS A 123 14.34 1.16 8.28
N GLY A 124 13.11 0.96 7.79
CA GLY A 124 12.31 -0.22 8.13
C GLY A 124 11.94 -0.30 9.62
N ASN A 125 11.68 0.82 10.27
CA ASN A 125 11.11 0.87 11.62
C ASN A 125 9.58 0.73 11.56
N TYR A 126 8.92 0.48 12.71
CA TYR A 126 7.45 0.29 12.78
C TYR A 126 6.61 1.49 12.35
N ASN A 127 7.23 2.63 12.12
CA ASN A 127 6.52 3.83 11.70
C ASN A 127 6.43 3.85 10.17
N MET A 128 5.27 3.44 9.63
CA MET A 128 4.95 3.51 8.21
C MET A 128 4.43 4.89 7.79
N GLU A 129 4.36 5.88 8.68
CA GLU A 129 3.83 7.22 8.38
C GLU A 129 4.52 7.88 7.19
N TYR A 130 5.83 7.70 7.08
CA TYR A 130 6.57 8.28 5.97
C TYR A 130 6.24 7.61 4.61
N PRO A 131 6.33 6.28 4.44
CA PRO A 131 5.87 5.64 3.21
C PRO A 131 4.41 5.93 2.89
N ASP A 132 3.50 5.86 3.87
CA ASP A 132 2.07 6.15 3.68
C ASP A 132 1.82 7.57 3.20
N ALA A 133 2.44 8.56 3.85
CA ALA A 133 2.33 9.97 3.47
C ALA A 133 2.92 10.23 2.09
N TYR A 134 4.02 9.57 1.75
CA TYR A 134 4.66 9.70 0.45
C TYR A 134 3.80 9.12 -0.67
N LEU A 135 3.26 7.91 -0.50
CA LEU A 135 2.35 7.27 -1.44
C LEU A 135 1.05 8.08 -1.61
N THR A 136 0.47 8.55 -0.51
CA THR A 136 -0.72 9.43 -0.53
C THR A 136 -0.46 10.70 -1.34
N LYS A 137 0.71 11.33 -1.18
CA LYS A 137 1.12 12.53 -1.93
C LYS A 137 1.26 12.25 -3.43
N LEU A 138 1.67 11.04 -3.81
CA LEU A 138 1.77 10.60 -5.21
C LEU A 138 0.41 10.20 -5.83
N GLY A 139 -0.68 10.25 -5.07
CA GLY A 139 -2.02 9.93 -5.57
C GLY A 139 -2.53 8.54 -5.21
N PHE A 140 -1.74 7.69 -4.53
CA PHE A 140 -2.18 6.37 -4.07
C PHE A 140 -3.09 6.51 -2.85
N ASN A 141 -4.28 7.07 -3.03
CA ASN A 141 -5.23 7.37 -1.96
C ASN A 141 -6.71 7.18 -2.38
N ASN A 142 -6.96 6.45 -3.46
CA ASN A 142 -8.32 6.13 -3.89
C ASN A 142 -9.05 5.33 -2.79
N PRO A 143 -10.21 5.80 -2.27
CA PRO A 143 -10.95 5.11 -1.22
C PRO A 143 -11.53 3.75 -1.63
N ASN A 144 -11.59 3.47 -2.93
CA ASN A 144 -12.02 2.19 -3.47
C ASN A 144 -10.85 1.22 -3.71
N LYS A 145 -9.62 1.59 -3.31
CA LYS A 145 -8.45 0.73 -3.43
C LYS A 145 -7.81 0.43 -2.10
N LEU A 146 -7.33 -0.80 -1.94
CA LEU A 146 -6.30 -1.15 -0.98
C LEU A 146 -4.96 -1.14 -1.70
N TYR A 147 -4.02 -0.39 -1.19
CA TYR A 147 -2.67 -0.33 -1.74
C TYR A 147 -1.76 -1.32 -1.02
N PHE A 148 -1.04 -2.14 -1.78
CA PHE A 148 -0.19 -3.17 -1.20
C PHE A 148 1.21 -3.12 -1.80
N SER A 149 2.20 -2.79 -0.97
CA SER A 149 3.56 -2.54 -1.43
C SER A 149 4.52 -3.68 -1.10
N TRP A 150 5.31 -4.08 -2.07
CA TRP A 150 6.50 -4.90 -1.87
C TRP A 150 7.71 -3.98 -1.71
N VAL A 151 8.17 -3.82 -0.47
CA VAL A 151 9.15 -2.81 -0.09
C VAL A 151 10.55 -3.40 0.01
N ASP A 152 11.50 -2.85 -0.73
CA ASP A 152 12.90 -3.32 -0.73
C ASP A 152 13.70 -2.80 0.48
N VAL A 153 13.23 -3.13 1.68
CA VAL A 153 13.91 -2.81 2.94
C VAL A 153 14.06 -4.04 3.83
N GLY A 154 15.04 -4.00 4.73
CA GLY A 154 15.17 -4.94 5.85
C GLY A 154 14.25 -4.53 6.99
N HIS A 155 13.56 -5.49 7.59
CA HIS A 155 12.74 -5.30 8.76
C HIS A 155 12.77 -6.54 9.64
N ARG A 156 12.49 -6.37 10.94
CA ARG A 156 12.43 -7.52 11.87
C ARG A 156 11.23 -8.42 11.63
N ASP A 157 10.12 -7.86 11.11
CA ASP A 157 8.91 -8.58 10.75
C ASP A 157 8.86 -8.86 9.25
N GLY A 158 7.94 -9.73 8.82
CA GLY A 158 7.76 -10.07 7.40
C GLY A 158 7.01 -9.01 6.63
N GLY A 159 6.05 -8.37 7.28
CA GLY A 159 5.18 -7.35 6.70
C GLY A 159 4.49 -6.52 7.75
N GLN A 160 3.59 -5.68 7.31
CA GLN A 160 2.71 -4.87 8.13
C GLN A 160 1.47 -4.47 7.35
N GLY A 161 0.28 -4.70 7.90
CA GLY A 161 -0.99 -4.29 7.31
C GLY A 161 -1.76 -3.35 8.23
N ALA A 162 -2.05 -2.13 7.78
CA ALA A 162 -2.87 -1.19 8.53
C ALA A 162 -3.54 -0.15 7.62
N GLY A 163 -4.81 0.18 7.88
CA GLY A 163 -5.52 1.21 7.13
C GLY A 163 -5.71 0.85 5.67
N HIS A 164 -5.33 1.75 4.76
CA HIS A 164 -5.37 1.57 3.31
C HIS A 164 -4.16 0.83 2.75
N HIS A 165 -3.05 0.80 3.47
CA HIS A 165 -1.78 0.32 2.98
C HIS A 165 -1.35 -0.95 3.69
N GLY A 166 -0.86 -1.91 2.91
CA GLY A 166 -0.18 -3.10 3.38
C GLY A 166 1.22 -3.20 2.77
N TYR A 167 2.10 -3.88 3.48
CA TYR A 167 3.51 -3.96 3.13
C TYR A 167 4.07 -5.34 3.38
N ILE A 168 4.91 -5.85 2.47
CA ILE A 168 5.90 -6.87 2.81
C ILE A 168 7.31 -6.30 2.66
N PHE A 169 8.22 -6.72 3.52
CA PHE A 169 9.60 -6.24 3.55
C PHE A 169 10.52 -7.25 2.89
N LEU A 170 10.92 -7.00 1.64
CA LEU A 170 11.60 -7.97 0.78
C LEU A 170 12.96 -8.44 1.31
N LYS A 171 13.64 -7.63 2.12
CA LYS A 171 14.91 -7.99 2.78
C LYS A 171 14.74 -8.52 4.21
N SER A 172 13.49 -8.77 4.65
CA SER A 172 13.23 -9.44 5.92
C SER A 172 13.62 -10.92 5.88
N LYS A 173 14.08 -11.45 7.01
CA LYS A 173 14.34 -12.89 7.17
C LYS A 173 13.10 -13.78 6.94
N TYR A 174 11.91 -13.21 6.98
CA TYR A 174 10.64 -13.91 6.74
C TYR A 174 10.27 -13.96 5.25
N ASN A 175 10.93 -13.19 4.37
CA ASN A 175 10.61 -13.11 2.94
C ASN A 175 11.72 -13.68 2.03
N THR A 176 12.49 -14.64 2.53
CA THR A 176 13.69 -15.16 1.87
C THR A 176 13.43 -15.98 0.62
N ASN A 177 12.21 -16.51 0.44
CA ASN A 177 11.83 -17.29 -0.74
C ASN A 177 10.40 -17.00 -1.18
N LYS A 178 10.01 -17.48 -2.37
CA LYS A 178 8.70 -17.27 -2.96
C LYS A 178 7.55 -17.66 -2.02
N ASN A 179 7.58 -18.87 -1.47
CA ASN A 179 6.47 -19.38 -0.65
C ASN A 179 6.24 -18.53 0.61
N LYS A 180 7.32 -18.02 1.21
CA LYS A 180 7.24 -17.12 2.35
C LYS A 180 6.67 -15.76 1.95
N ARG A 181 7.08 -15.20 0.79
CA ARG A 181 6.51 -13.92 0.31
C ARG A 181 5.02 -14.05 0.03
N ILE A 182 4.58 -15.12 -0.62
CA ILE A 182 3.16 -15.41 -0.85
C ILE A 182 2.40 -15.50 0.46
N LEU A 183 2.90 -16.26 1.43
CA LEU A 183 2.27 -16.44 2.73
C LEU A 183 2.14 -15.11 3.48
N ILE A 184 3.20 -14.32 3.55
CA ILE A 184 3.18 -13.02 4.23
C ILE A 184 2.33 -11.99 3.47
N THR A 185 2.33 -12.00 2.13
CA THR A 185 1.42 -11.15 1.35
C THR A 185 -0.04 -11.42 1.72
N LEU A 186 -0.46 -12.67 1.77
CA LEU A 186 -1.82 -13.03 2.19
C LEU A 186 -2.11 -12.65 3.65
N HIS A 187 -1.15 -12.87 4.55
CA HIS A 187 -1.24 -12.46 5.96
C HIS A 187 -1.53 -10.96 6.08
N GLU A 188 -0.73 -10.13 5.44
CA GLU A 188 -0.88 -8.68 5.53
C GLU A 188 -2.11 -8.16 4.76
N LEU A 189 -2.48 -8.79 3.63
CA LEU A 189 -3.75 -8.50 2.96
C LEU A 189 -4.95 -8.77 3.86
N MET A 190 -4.92 -9.79 4.70
CA MET A 190 -5.96 -10.00 5.72
C MET A 190 -5.98 -8.85 6.74
N HIS A 191 -4.83 -8.35 7.16
CA HIS A 191 -4.77 -7.22 8.10
C HIS A 191 -5.30 -5.91 7.50
N VAL A 192 -5.00 -5.58 6.25
CA VAL A 192 -5.60 -4.39 5.59
C VAL A 192 -7.10 -4.56 5.35
N ASN A 193 -7.58 -5.80 5.21
CA ASN A 193 -9.01 -6.14 5.21
C ASN A 193 -9.65 -6.15 6.61
N GLY A 194 -8.90 -5.77 7.64
CA GLY A 194 -9.45 -5.61 8.99
C GLY A 194 -9.27 -6.79 9.93
N PHE A 195 -8.65 -7.87 9.55
CA PHE A 195 -8.58 -9.08 10.36
C PHE A 195 -7.30 -9.16 11.21
N ALA A 196 -7.35 -9.59 12.47
CA ALA A 196 -8.58 -9.98 13.17
C ALA A 196 -9.23 -8.78 13.84
N TRP A 197 -10.55 -8.71 13.72
CA TRP A 197 -11.34 -7.73 14.45
C TRP A 197 -11.33 -8.02 15.97
N PRO A 198 -11.56 -7.00 16.82
CA PRO A 198 -11.68 -7.23 18.28
C PRO A 198 -12.75 -8.27 18.66
N CYS A 199 -13.81 -8.38 17.85
CA CYS A 199 -14.87 -9.37 18.02
C CYS A 199 -14.52 -10.77 17.47
N THR A 200 -13.39 -10.95 16.76
CA THR A 200 -13.00 -12.26 16.21
C THR A 200 -12.70 -13.25 17.33
N LYS A 201 -13.49 -14.32 17.43
CA LYS A 201 -13.38 -15.31 18.50
C LYS A 201 -11.98 -15.94 18.55
N GLY A 202 -11.33 -15.79 19.70
CA GLY A 202 -10.00 -16.33 19.98
C GLY A 202 -8.86 -15.59 19.27
N ALA A 203 -9.09 -14.38 18.73
CA ALA A 203 -8.02 -13.52 18.28
C ALA A 203 -7.26 -12.90 19.47
N LYS A 204 -5.94 -12.75 19.32
CA LYS A 204 -5.06 -12.06 20.27
C LYS A 204 -4.19 -11.09 19.51
N LYS A 205 -4.20 -9.81 19.89
CA LYS A 205 -3.36 -8.76 19.25
C LYS A 205 -3.44 -8.80 17.73
N SER A 206 -4.65 -8.81 17.18
CA SER A 206 -4.92 -8.88 15.73
C SER A 206 -4.46 -10.16 15.01
N HIS A 207 -4.19 -11.24 15.74
CA HIS A 207 -3.80 -12.53 15.18
C HIS A 207 -4.70 -13.65 15.66
N LYS A 208 -4.82 -14.73 14.87
CA LYS A 208 -5.60 -15.92 15.17
C LYS A 208 -4.78 -17.19 14.89
N THR A 209 -4.30 -17.84 15.93
CA THR A 209 -3.52 -19.08 15.84
C THR A 209 -4.20 -20.14 14.96
N GLY A 210 -3.42 -20.78 14.09
CA GLY A 210 -3.88 -21.83 13.18
C GLY A 210 -4.54 -21.32 11.90
N THR A 211 -4.49 -20.02 11.62
CA THR A 211 -4.99 -19.41 10.39
C THR A 211 -3.89 -18.69 9.62
N ILE A 212 -4.23 -18.10 8.46
CA ILE A 212 -3.31 -17.28 7.65
C ILE A 212 -2.75 -16.08 8.43
N ILE A 213 -3.46 -15.61 9.45
CA ILE A 213 -3.00 -14.57 10.38
C ILE A 213 -2.59 -15.17 11.73
N GLY A 214 -1.89 -16.31 11.72
CA GLY A 214 -1.50 -17.07 12.92
C GLY A 214 -0.59 -16.31 13.87
N GLY A 215 0.30 -15.52 13.34
CA GLY A 215 1.26 -14.72 14.09
C GLY A 215 2.31 -15.54 14.86
N PRO A 216 3.06 -14.89 15.78
CA PRO A 216 4.24 -15.48 16.43
C PRO A 216 3.96 -16.76 17.22
N ASP A 217 2.75 -16.90 17.76
CA ASP A 217 2.38 -17.98 18.70
C ASP A 217 1.90 -19.26 18.00
N GLY A 218 1.74 -19.30 16.69
CA GLY A 218 1.16 -20.46 16.02
C GLY A 218 1.54 -20.67 14.57
N GLY A 219 2.38 -19.78 14.02
CA GLY A 219 2.76 -19.77 12.61
C GLY A 219 1.57 -19.55 11.67
N ASP A 220 1.86 -18.95 10.53
CA ASP A 220 0.84 -18.73 9.51
C ASP A 220 0.56 -20.03 8.75
N LYS A 221 -0.70 -20.27 8.43
CA LYS A 221 -1.16 -21.43 7.66
C LYS A 221 -2.14 -20.99 6.60
N TYR A 222 -2.12 -21.59 5.43
CA TYR A 222 -3.12 -21.39 4.38
C TYR A 222 -4.49 -21.91 4.81
N ASN A 223 -5.10 -21.22 5.78
CA ASN A 223 -6.39 -21.55 6.36
C ASN A 223 -7.05 -20.29 6.93
N LEU A 224 -8.29 -20.02 6.55
CA LEU A 224 -9.08 -18.92 7.12
C LEU A 224 -9.77 -19.33 8.43
N GLY A 225 -10.17 -20.58 8.53
CA GLY A 225 -10.97 -21.07 9.67
C GLY A 225 -12.37 -20.41 9.74
N SER A 226 -13.24 -21.00 10.55
CA SER A 226 -14.63 -20.52 10.73
C SER A 226 -14.75 -19.24 11.56
N SER A 227 -13.65 -18.72 12.08
CA SER A 227 -13.63 -17.47 12.85
C SER A 227 -13.23 -16.24 12.03
N LEU A 228 -12.85 -16.42 10.76
CA LEU A 228 -12.51 -15.33 9.85
C LEU A 228 -13.44 -15.31 8.63
N TYR A 229 -13.89 -16.46 8.17
CA TYR A 229 -14.64 -16.63 6.92
C TYR A 229 -15.85 -17.55 7.14
N ASN A 230 -17.01 -17.18 6.59
CA ASN A 230 -18.31 -17.86 6.82
C ASN A 230 -18.68 -17.95 8.30
N LEU A 231 -18.64 -16.81 8.97
CA LEU A 231 -18.95 -16.72 10.39
C LEU A 231 -20.41 -17.12 10.67
N LYS A 232 -20.62 -17.86 11.76
CA LYS A 232 -21.95 -18.08 12.31
C LYS A 232 -22.41 -16.91 13.20
N ASP A 233 -21.48 -16.07 13.64
CA ASP A 233 -21.73 -14.93 14.51
C ASP A 233 -22.02 -13.68 13.67
N PRO A 234 -23.26 -13.17 13.65
CA PRO A 234 -23.61 -11.98 12.87
C PRO A 234 -23.10 -10.68 13.50
N THR A 235 -22.53 -10.74 14.70
CA THR A 235 -22.07 -9.55 15.45
C THR A 235 -20.67 -9.10 15.07
N CYS A 236 -19.92 -9.95 14.34
CA CYS A 236 -18.58 -9.65 13.87
C CYS A 236 -18.53 -9.59 12.33
N PRO A 237 -17.77 -8.67 11.73
CA PRO A 237 -17.57 -8.64 10.28
C PRO A 237 -17.01 -9.96 9.77
N ASP A 238 -17.62 -10.50 8.71
CA ASP A 238 -17.18 -11.72 8.04
C ASP A 238 -16.33 -11.36 6.84
N PHE A 239 -15.15 -11.96 6.73
CA PHE A 239 -14.23 -11.65 5.62
C PHE A 239 -14.85 -11.88 4.24
N LYS A 240 -15.75 -12.85 4.09
CA LYS A 240 -16.47 -13.09 2.81
C LYS A 240 -17.24 -11.88 2.31
N ASP A 241 -17.60 -10.94 3.21
CA ASP A 241 -18.37 -9.75 2.87
C ASP A 241 -17.47 -8.54 2.52
N SER A 242 -16.14 -8.70 2.50
CA SER A 242 -15.24 -7.64 2.05
C SER A 242 -15.49 -7.28 0.59
N VAL A 243 -15.63 -5.98 0.30
CA VAL A 243 -15.81 -5.48 -1.08
C VAL A 243 -14.60 -5.73 -1.98
N PHE A 244 -13.44 -6.05 -1.42
CA PHE A 244 -12.19 -6.37 -2.15
C PHE A 244 -12.10 -7.83 -2.60
N LEU A 245 -13.16 -8.61 -2.37
CA LEU A 245 -13.26 -9.99 -2.86
C LEU A 245 -14.18 -10.10 -4.09
N GLU A 246 -13.86 -11.05 -4.95
CA GLU A 246 -14.69 -11.42 -6.09
C GLU A 246 -15.04 -12.93 -6.05
N PRO A 247 -16.30 -13.32 -6.32
CA PRO A 247 -17.45 -12.44 -6.46
C PRO A 247 -17.81 -11.70 -5.17
N THR A 248 -18.36 -10.49 -5.33
CA THR A 248 -18.79 -9.67 -4.18
C THR A 248 -19.97 -10.34 -3.46
N SER A 249 -19.94 -10.34 -2.12
CA SER A 249 -21.02 -10.84 -1.29
C SER A 249 -22.31 -10.02 -1.44
N SER A 250 -23.45 -10.64 -1.19
CA SER A 250 -24.77 -9.96 -1.13
C SER A 250 -24.89 -8.93 0.02
N THR A 251 -23.98 -8.99 1.02
CA THR A 251 -23.92 -8.07 2.16
C THR A 251 -22.54 -7.42 2.27
N PRO A 252 -22.07 -6.71 1.23
CA PRO A 252 -20.69 -6.22 1.17
C PRO A 252 -20.44 -5.13 2.21
N PHE A 253 -19.20 -5.07 2.72
CA PHE A 253 -18.71 -3.93 3.51
C PHE A 253 -17.30 -3.52 3.06
N ASN A 254 -16.98 -2.24 3.19
CA ASN A 254 -15.62 -1.76 2.96
C ASN A 254 -14.83 -1.77 4.28
N PRO A 255 -13.80 -2.64 4.42
CA PRO A 255 -13.04 -2.78 5.65
C PRO A 255 -12.29 -1.51 6.05
N VAL A 256 -11.91 -0.68 5.10
CA VAL A 256 -11.25 0.59 5.38
C VAL A 256 -12.15 1.52 6.21
N TYR A 257 -13.39 1.67 5.78
CA TYR A 257 -14.36 2.49 6.51
C TYR A 257 -14.73 1.88 7.85
N LEU A 258 -14.84 0.56 7.91
CA LEU A 258 -15.18 -0.15 9.12
C LEU A 258 -14.07 -0.02 10.17
N LYS A 259 -12.80 -0.16 9.79
CA LYS A 259 -11.65 0.09 10.68
C LYS A 259 -11.66 1.50 11.27
N CYS A 260 -11.93 2.50 10.45
CA CYS A 260 -12.01 3.88 10.90
C CYS A 260 -13.14 4.09 11.92
N ALA A 261 -14.28 3.46 11.68
CA ALA A 261 -15.42 3.50 12.59
C ALA A 261 -15.10 2.82 13.93
N MET A 262 -14.52 1.63 13.90
CA MET A 262 -14.10 0.89 15.10
C MET A 262 -13.07 1.65 15.92
N ALA A 263 -12.05 2.20 15.28
CA ALA A 263 -11.06 3.01 15.98
C ALA A 263 -11.68 4.25 16.65
N ALA A 264 -12.71 4.85 16.04
CA ALA A 264 -13.45 5.95 16.64
C ALA A 264 -14.23 5.55 17.88
N GLU A 265 -14.83 4.37 17.89
CA GLU A 265 -15.58 3.83 19.03
C GLU A 265 -14.65 3.41 20.19
N VAL A 266 -13.55 2.70 19.88
CA VAL A 266 -12.53 2.32 20.88
C VAL A 266 -11.91 3.55 21.55
N GLY A 267 -11.62 4.59 20.78
CA GLY A 267 -11.10 5.86 21.31
C GLY A 267 -12.07 6.62 22.25
N ARG A 268 -13.35 6.21 22.28
CA ARG A 268 -14.36 6.73 23.23
C ARG A 268 -14.56 5.83 24.45
N GLY A 269 -13.75 4.80 24.64
CA GLY A 269 -13.87 3.84 25.74
C GLY A 269 -15.04 2.87 25.59
N ILE A 270 -15.65 2.78 24.42
CA ILE A 270 -16.67 1.79 24.13
C ILE A 270 -15.96 0.50 23.73
N SER A 271 -15.88 -0.47 24.65
CA SER A 271 -15.45 -1.82 24.32
C SER A 271 -16.42 -2.42 23.30
N PRO A 272 -15.91 -3.03 22.20
CA PRO A 272 -16.78 -3.81 21.33
C PRO A 272 -17.27 -5.03 22.09
N ASP A 273 -18.47 -4.90 22.65
CA ASP A 273 -19.15 -5.98 23.34
C ASP A 273 -19.59 -7.05 22.34
N SER A 274 -19.67 -8.31 22.78
CA SER A 274 -20.04 -9.47 21.95
C SER A 274 -21.42 -9.37 21.27
N ASN A 275 -22.26 -8.43 21.71
CA ASN A 275 -23.60 -8.15 21.18
C ASN A 275 -23.64 -7.02 20.13
N TYR A 276 -22.50 -6.57 19.64
CA TYR A 276 -22.42 -5.42 18.78
C TYR A 276 -22.67 -5.78 17.31
N GLN A 277 -23.80 -5.37 16.76
CA GLN A 277 -24.13 -5.57 15.34
C GLN A 277 -23.41 -4.54 14.46
N TRP A 278 -22.20 -4.85 14.05
CA TRP A 278 -21.34 -3.99 13.25
C TRP A 278 -21.97 -3.58 11.92
N ARG A 279 -22.64 -4.51 11.23
CA ARG A 279 -23.25 -4.29 9.91
C ARG A 279 -24.35 -3.23 9.96
N ASP A 280 -25.23 -3.27 10.94
CA ASP A 280 -26.34 -2.32 11.06
C ASP A 280 -25.88 -0.95 11.59
N ARG A 281 -24.85 -0.92 12.42
CA ARG A 281 -24.35 0.28 13.04
C ARG A 281 -23.50 1.14 12.11
N TYR A 282 -22.83 0.53 11.13
CA TYR A 282 -21.94 1.19 10.18
C TYR A 282 -22.52 1.21 8.78
N SER A 283 -23.75 1.73 8.63
CA SER A 283 -24.28 2.04 7.31
C SER A 283 -23.32 2.94 6.52
N HIS A 284 -23.27 2.76 5.22
CA HIS A 284 -22.38 3.52 4.31
C HIS A 284 -22.43 5.04 4.54
N LYS A 285 -23.62 5.59 4.86
CA LYS A 285 -23.81 7.02 5.19
C LYS A 285 -23.09 7.42 6.48
N LYS A 286 -23.09 6.58 7.52
CA LYS A 286 -22.43 6.83 8.80
C LYS A 286 -20.91 6.72 8.67
N LEU A 287 -20.41 5.76 7.92
CA LEU A 287 -18.99 5.58 7.64
C LEU A 287 -18.42 6.77 6.88
N LYS A 288 -19.10 7.30 5.85
CA LYS A 288 -18.71 8.54 5.16
C LYS A 288 -18.60 9.74 6.10
N LYS A 289 -19.47 9.84 7.11
CA LYS A 289 -19.43 10.93 8.09
C LYS A 289 -18.23 10.81 9.05
N ILE A 290 -17.84 9.58 9.42
CA ILE A 290 -16.67 9.30 10.26
C ILE A 290 -15.39 9.57 9.48
N LYS A 291 -15.30 9.14 8.21
CA LYS A 291 -14.18 9.39 7.29
C LYS A 291 -13.76 10.86 7.26
N LYS A 292 -14.70 11.80 7.17
CA LYS A 292 -14.42 13.25 7.13
C LYS A 292 -13.72 13.80 8.38
N LYS A 293 -13.64 13.05 9.47
CA LYS A 293 -13.09 13.50 10.76
C LYS A 293 -11.69 12.97 11.09
N ARG A 294 -11.12 12.10 10.25
CA ARG A 294 -9.82 11.46 10.53
C ARG A 294 -8.96 11.36 9.27
N ILE A 295 -7.75 11.92 9.33
CA ILE A 295 -6.78 12.01 8.21
C ILE A 295 -6.43 10.63 7.63
N TRP A 296 -6.30 9.60 8.47
CA TRP A 296 -5.95 8.24 8.04
C TRP A 296 -7.15 7.37 7.63
N CYS A 297 -8.30 7.98 7.52
CA CYS A 297 -9.51 7.41 6.94
C CYS A 297 -9.91 8.13 5.63
N THR A 298 -9.02 8.97 5.09
CA THR A 298 -9.29 9.72 3.85
C THR A 298 -8.38 9.26 2.74
#